data_d46a7d779b501015a36842be6d52a1e9
#
_entry.id   d46a7d779b501015a36842be6d52a1e9
#
_cell.length_a   1.000
_cell.length_b   1.000
_cell.length_c   1.000
_cell.angle_alpha   90.00
_cell.angle_beta   90.00
_cell.angle_gamma   90.00
#
_symmetry.space_group_name_H-M   'P 1'
#
loop_
_entity.id
_entity.type
_entity.pdbx_description
1 polymer ?
#
loop_
_entity_poly.entity_id
_entity_poly.type
_entity_poly.pdbx_seq_one_letter_code
_entity_poly.pdbx_strand_id
1 'polypeptide(L)'
;VQAMFVDYLKENFPDINDFNHEFGLDYWSNRVDDWDAFPDIRGTINMSLDAEYKKFQRKLVTDFFAWQADIVKKYKRDDQFITHNFDFEWHDYSYGMQPEVNQYEAAKCMDIAGCDIYHPSQSSLSGREITACGNIARGIKGNNYLVLETEAAGNHPWLPYPGQLRLQAISHIANGACMVENWHWHSIHNAIESYWKGVLSHDLRPNRLYKECSVIGNELKKYGHRLVNLKKTNRFAVIADNASLTGLNEFKLNNESDSNYNTVFRWLCDALYLMNIEYDVIPADPALFASYENILVPALYSATD
;
A
#
# COMPACT_ATOMS: atom_id res chain seq x y z
N VAL A 1 5.61 -20.37 11.69
CA VAL A 1 4.50 -19.39 11.77
C VAL A 1 3.47 -19.82 12.79
N GLN A 2 2.91 -21.05 12.73
CA GLN A 2 1.91 -21.54 13.69
C GLN A 2 2.37 -21.40 15.16
N ALA A 3 3.56 -21.89 15.53
CA ALA A 3 4.06 -21.76 16.90
C ALA A 3 4.24 -20.29 17.32
N MET A 4 4.72 -19.43 16.42
CA MET A 4 4.84 -17.99 16.68
C MET A 4 3.47 -17.33 16.90
N PHE A 5 2.43 -17.80 16.23
CA PHE A 5 1.07 -17.30 16.44
C PHE A 5 0.55 -17.72 17.81
N VAL A 6 0.77 -18.95 18.22
CA VAL A 6 0.43 -19.43 19.57
C VAL A 6 1.15 -18.63 20.66
N ASP A 7 2.44 -18.34 20.46
CA ASP A 7 3.20 -17.49 21.38
C ASP A 7 2.63 -16.06 21.43
N TYR A 8 2.28 -15.48 20.29
CA TYR A 8 1.60 -14.19 20.20
C TYR A 8 0.26 -14.19 20.94
N LEU A 9 -0.54 -15.26 20.83
CA LEU A 9 -1.80 -15.38 21.55
C LEU A 9 -1.57 -15.48 23.07
N LYS A 10 -0.58 -16.26 23.51
CA LYS A 10 -0.20 -16.35 24.93
C LYS A 10 0.19 -14.99 25.52
N GLU A 11 0.88 -14.16 24.75
CA GLU A 11 1.27 -12.81 25.17
C GLU A 11 0.07 -11.87 25.31
N ASN A 12 -0.90 -11.96 24.40
CA ASN A 12 -2.09 -11.08 24.39
C ASN A 12 -3.22 -11.61 25.26
N PHE A 13 -3.30 -12.92 25.47
CA PHE A 13 -4.32 -13.62 26.28
C PHE A 13 -3.62 -14.57 27.26
N PRO A 14 -3.08 -14.05 28.38
CA PRO A 14 -2.37 -14.88 29.35
C PRO A 14 -3.22 -16.01 29.96
N ASP A 15 -4.53 -15.78 30.12
CA ASP A 15 -5.48 -16.82 30.51
C ASP A 15 -6.18 -17.41 29.27
N ILE A 16 -6.03 -18.71 29.08
CA ILE A 16 -6.66 -19.43 27.96
C ILE A 16 -8.20 -19.39 28.03
N ASN A 17 -8.77 -19.19 29.23
CA ASN A 17 -10.22 -19.03 29.37
C ASN A 17 -10.68 -17.68 28.80
N ASP A 18 -9.92 -16.61 29.02
CA ASP A 18 -10.20 -15.30 28.44
C ASP A 18 -10.10 -15.37 26.92
N PHE A 19 -9.08 -16.05 26.39
CA PHE A 19 -8.96 -16.31 24.96
C PHE A 19 -10.17 -17.06 24.40
N ASN A 20 -10.59 -18.17 25.03
CA ASN A 20 -11.76 -18.93 24.58
C ASN A 20 -13.04 -18.09 24.63
N HIS A 21 -13.18 -17.26 25.65
CA HIS A 21 -14.33 -16.37 25.80
C HIS A 21 -14.36 -15.28 24.74
N GLU A 22 -13.23 -14.60 24.51
CA GLU A 22 -13.09 -13.50 23.54
C GLU A 22 -13.45 -13.97 22.11
N PHE A 23 -12.96 -15.14 21.73
CA PHE A 23 -13.23 -15.71 20.40
C PHE A 23 -14.47 -16.60 20.33
N GLY A 24 -15.24 -16.73 21.43
CA GLY A 24 -16.45 -17.53 21.47
C GLY A 24 -16.24 -19.01 21.15
N LEU A 25 -15.08 -19.57 21.53
CA LEU A 25 -14.66 -20.92 21.15
C LEU A 25 -15.42 -22.04 21.91
N ASP A 26 -16.13 -21.70 22.97
CA ASP A 26 -17.01 -22.66 23.65
C ASP A 26 -18.19 -23.11 22.75
N TYR A 27 -18.51 -22.32 21.73
CA TYR A 27 -19.56 -22.63 20.78
C TYR A 27 -19.09 -23.74 19.80
N TRP A 28 -19.92 -24.76 19.63
CA TRP A 28 -19.64 -25.94 18.82
C TRP A 28 -18.38 -26.73 19.24
N SER A 29 -18.02 -26.67 20.52
CA SER A 29 -16.87 -27.41 21.07
C SER A 29 -15.53 -27.10 20.38
N ASN A 30 -15.32 -25.85 19.98
CA ASN A 30 -14.04 -25.36 19.42
C ASN A 30 -13.07 -24.89 20.51
N ARG A 31 -13.45 -25.05 21.78
CA ARG A 31 -12.63 -24.66 22.93
C ARG A 31 -11.21 -25.23 22.83
N VAL A 32 -10.23 -24.42 23.14
CA VAL A 32 -8.84 -24.84 23.30
C VAL A 32 -8.53 -24.94 24.78
N ASP A 33 -8.27 -26.14 25.26
CA ASP A 33 -8.00 -26.40 26.69
C ASP A 33 -6.52 -26.27 27.06
N ASP A 34 -5.63 -26.41 26.08
CA ASP A 34 -4.18 -26.31 26.24
C ASP A 34 -3.55 -25.68 25.01
N TRP A 35 -2.65 -24.73 25.22
CA TRP A 35 -1.91 -24.07 24.14
C TRP A 35 -1.07 -25.05 23.29
N ASP A 36 -0.58 -26.13 23.91
CA ASP A 36 0.19 -27.15 23.18
C ASP A 36 -0.70 -28.00 22.25
N ALA A 37 -1.99 -28.00 22.51
CA ALA A 37 -3.02 -28.65 21.67
C ALA A 37 -3.72 -27.67 20.71
N PHE A 38 -3.20 -26.45 20.52
CA PHE A 38 -3.80 -25.45 19.65
C PHE A 38 -3.89 -25.99 18.21
N PRO A 39 -5.09 -25.97 17.58
CA PRO A 39 -5.28 -26.51 16.24
C PRO A 39 -4.56 -25.68 15.16
N ASP A 40 -4.39 -26.27 13.98
CA ASP A 40 -3.88 -25.50 12.84
C ASP A 40 -4.85 -24.34 12.53
N ILE A 41 -4.35 -23.12 12.58
CA ILE A 41 -5.16 -21.90 12.34
C ILE A 41 -5.67 -21.81 10.91
N ARG A 42 -4.97 -22.41 9.95
CA ARG A 42 -5.34 -22.35 8.54
C ARG A 42 -6.66 -23.11 8.30
N GLY A 43 -7.63 -22.38 7.76
CA GLY A 43 -8.95 -22.93 7.51
C GLY A 43 -9.85 -22.97 8.74
N THR A 44 -9.54 -22.21 9.80
CA THR A 44 -10.47 -22.00 10.91
C THR A 44 -11.81 -21.48 10.41
N ILE A 45 -12.89 -21.96 11.02
CA ILE A 45 -14.25 -21.47 10.75
C ILE A 45 -14.59 -20.23 11.59
N ASN A 46 -13.74 -19.87 12.55
CA ASN A 46 -13.92 -18.71 13.40
C ASN A 46 -13.30 -17.47 12.71
N MET A 47 -14.16 -16.63 12.16
CA MET A 47 -13.74 -15.46 11.38
C MET A 47 -12.99 -14.43 12.23
N SER A 48 -13.35 -14.27 13.53
CA SER A 48 -12.65 -13.37 14.44
C SER A 48 -11.23 -13.86 14.70
N LEU A 49 -11.05 -15.16 14.88
CA LEU A 49 -9.73 -15.76 15.06
C LEU A 49 -8.88 -15.71 13.79
N ASP A 50 -9.49 -15.86 12.61
CA ASP A 50 -8.81 -15.67 11.32
C ASP A 50 -8.39 -14.21 11.13
N ALA A 51 -9.23 -13.25 11.52
CA ALA A 51 -8.89 -11.83 11.50
C ALA A 51 -7.69 -11.50 12.41
N GLU A 52 -7.64 -12.12 13.62
CA GLU A 52 -6.49 -11.96 14.53
C GLU A 52 -5.23 -12.60 13.96
N TYR A 53 -5.36 -13.74 13.26
CA TYR A 53 -4.22 -14.35 12.57
C TYR A 53 -3.69 -13.44 11.44
N LYS A 54 -4.55 -12.81 10.67
CA LYS A 54 -4.16 -11.83 9.63
C LYS A 54 -3.47 -10.60 10.23
N LYS A 55 -3.96 -10.12 11.37
CA LYS A 55 -3.29 -9.05 12.13
C LYS A 55 -1.90 -9.46 12.59
N PHE A 56 -1.76 -10.68 13.11
CA PHE A 56 -0.46 -11.26 13.46
C PHE A 56 0.48 -11.37 12.24
N GLN A 57 -0.02 -11.81 11.08
CA GLN A 57 0.78 -11.89 9.86
C GLN A 57 1.33 -10.51 9.46
N ARG A 58 0.51 -9.46 9.51
CA ARG A 58 0.97 -8.07 9.28
C ARG A 58 2.03 -7.63 10.30
N LYS A 59 1.88 -8.04 11.56
CA LYS A 59 2.89 -7.79 12.59
C LYS A 59 4.23 -8.46 12.24
N LEU A 60 4.22 -9.70 11.76
CA LEU A 60 5.44 -10.38 11.33
C LEU A 60 6.18 -9.62 10.22
N VAL A 61 5.45 -9.06 9.26
CA VAL A 61 6.03 -8.23 8.20
C VAL A 61 6.65 -6.96 8.79
N THR A 62 5.95 -6.29 9.69
CA THR A 62 6.45 -5.09 10.40
C THR A 62 7.73 -5.40 11.17
N ASP A 63 7.74 -6.47 11.95
CA ASP A 63 8.90 -6.89 12.74
C ASP A 63 10.09 -7.24 11.85
N PHE A 64 9.84 -7.90 10.73
CA PHE A 64 10.88 -8.26 9.76
C PHE A 64 11.52 -7.01 9.13
N PHE A 65 10.74 -6.02 8.74
CA PHE A 65 11.27 -4.76 8.22
C PHE A 65 12.08 -4.00 9.28
N ALA A 66 11.59 -3.95 10.52
CA ALA A 66 12.33 -3.34 11.61
C ALA A 66 13.69 -4.02 11.83
N TRP A 67 13.71 -5.36 11.84
CA TRP A 67 14.94 -6.13 11.95
C TRP A 67 15.93 -5.87 10.81
N GLN A 68 15.44 -5.84 9.55
CA GLN A 68 16.27 -5.50 8.39
C GLN A 68 16.82 -4.07 8.46
N ALA A 69 15.95 -3.10 8.79
CA ALA A 69 16.34 -1.71 8.93
C ALA A 69 17.42 -1.51 10.00
N ASP A 70 17.32 -2.22 11.12
CA ASP A 70 18.31 -2.15 12.20
C ASP A 70 19.68 -2.73 11.78
N ILE A 71 19.69 -3.73 10.90
CA ILE A 71 20.92 -4.22 10.30
C ILE A 71 21.50 -3.14 9.37
N VAL A 72 20.69 -2.59 8.46
CA VAL A 72 21.14 -1.58 7.51
C VAL A 72 21.68 -0.34 8.21
N LYS A 73 21.03 0.12 9.29
CA LYS A 73 21.49 1.28 10.08
C LYS A 73 22.90 1.14 10.62
N LYS A 74 23.37 -0.09 10.85
CA LYS A 74 24.73 -0.34 11.35
C LYS A 74 25.81 -0.12 10.28
N TYR A 75 25.44 -0.17 9.01
CA TYR A 75 26.38 -0.15 7.88
C TYR A 75 26.19 1.02 6.92
N LYS A 76 24.98 1.64 6.91
CA LYS A 76 24.71 2.78 6.05
C LYS A 76 25.54 4.00 6.46
N ARG A 77 25.86 4.86 5.50
CA ARG A 77 26.42 6.19 5.77
C ARG A 77 25.31 7.15 6.21
N ASP A 78 25.67 8.26 6.80
CA ASP A 78 24.72 9.28 7.29
C ASP A 78 23.92 9.95 6.14
N ASP A 79 24.51 9.99 4.92
CA ASP A 79 23.87 10.54 3.73
C ASP A 79 22.92 9.56 3.01
N GLN A 80 22.77 8.34 3.49
CA GLN A 80 21.89 7.32 2.94
C GLN A 80 20.59 7.22 3.76
N PHE A 81 19.49 7.03 3.08
CA PHE A 81 18.18 6.81 3.69
C PHE A 81 17.69 5.36 3.46
N ILE A 82 16.77 4.92 4.30
CA ILE A 82 16.09 3.64 4.20
C ILE A 82 14.68 3.90 3.69
N THR A 83 14.29 3.16 2.68
CA THR A 83 12.94 3.14 2.11
C THR A 83 12.58 1.71 1.70
N HIS A 84 11.34 1.50 1.32
CA HIS A 84 10.84 0.24 0.76
C HIS A 84 9.76 0.54 -0.28
N ASN A 85 9.69 -0.28 -1.32
CA ASN A 85 8.66 -0.20 -2.35
C ASN A 85 7.37 -0.89 -1.88
N PHE A 86 6.52 -0.14 -1.18
CA PHE A 86 5.21 -0.61 -0.77
C PHE A 86 4.28 -0.73 -1.97
N ASP A 87 3.65 -1.88 -2.10
CA ASP A 87 2.62 -2.15 -3.10
C ASP A 87 1.23 -1.80 -2.55
N PHE A 88 0.24 -1.77 -3.45
CA PHE A 88 -1.17 -1.51 -3.17
C PHE A 88 -2.02 -2.73 -3.57
N GLU A 89 -3.31 -2.71 -3.23
CA GLU A 89 -4.20 -3.72 -3.77
C GLU A 89 -4.16 -3.65 -5.31
N TRP A 90 -3.98 -4.82 -5.93
CA TRP A 90 -3.96 -4.94 -7.37
C TRP A 90 -5.39 -5.12 -7.91
N HIS A 91 -5.81 -4.19 -8.76
CA HIS A 91 -7.11 -4.17 -9.44
C HIS A 91 -6.89 -3.90 -10.93
N ASP A 92 -6.21 -4.84 -11.62
CA ASP A 92 -5.59 -4.65 -12.94
C ASP A 92 -4.52 -3.54 -13.00
N TYR A 93 -4.39 -2.77 -11.95
CA TYR A 93 -3.43 -1.71 -11.67
C TYR A 93 -3.43 -1.41 -10.16
N SER A 94 -2.53 -0.56 -9.69
CA SER A 94 -2.44 -0.20 -8.27
C SER A 94 -3.62 0.67 -7.84
N TYR A 95 -4.56 0.11 -7.04
CA TYR A 95 -5.73 0.89 -6.64
C TYR A 95 -6.43 0.35 -5.38
N GLY A 96 -5.95 0.74 -4.23
CA GLY A 96 -6.54 0.39 -2.94
C GLY A 96 -5.49 0.11 -1.87
N MET A 97 -5.95 -0.14 -0.66
CA MET A 97 -5.09 -0.48 0.46
C MET A 97 -4.60 -1.92 0.34
N GLN A 98 -3.33 -2.12 0.66
CA GLN A 98 -2.74 -3.46 0.76
C GLN A 98 -3.28 -4.21 1.98
N PRO A 99 -3.93 -5.37 1.81
CA PRO A 99 -4.51 -6.11 2.92
C PRO A 99 -3.47 -6.85 3.78
N GLU A 100 -2.35 -7.25 3.17
CA GLU A 100 -1.34 -8.12 3.79
C GLU A 100 -0.29 -7.35 4.62
N VAL A 101 -0.24 -6.04 4.49
CA VAL A 101 0.74 -5.19 5.15
C VAL A 101 0.07 -3.98 5.77
N ASN A 102 0.34 -3.71 7.04
CA ASN A 102 0.05 -2.41 7.62
C ASN A 102 1.21 -1.47 7.29
N GLN A 103 1.07 -0.71 6.21
CA GLN A 103 2.12 0.16 5.69
C GLN A 103 2.52 1.27 6.67
N TYR A 104 1.58 1.77 7.48
CA TYR A 104 1.85 2.78 8.50
C TYR A 104 2.77 2.25 9.60
N GLU A 105 2.52 1.05 10.07
CA GLU A 105 3.38 0.40 11.08
C GLU A 105 4.72 -0.03 10.49
N ALA A 106 4.69 -0.69 9.33
CA ALA A 106 5.88 -1.20 8.66
C ALA A 106 6.89 -0.09 8.30
N ALA A 107 6.40 1.10 7.92
CA ALA A 107 7.24 2.23 7.55
C ALA A 107 7.84 3.00 8.74
N LYS A 108 7.50 2.67 9.99
CA LYS A 108 8.07 3.36 11.16
C LYS A 108 9.60 3.27 11.19
N CYS A 109 10.17 2.17 10.73
CA CYS A 109 11.62 1.94 10.66
C CYS A 109 12.31 2.60 9.46
N MET A 110 11.56 3.20 8.53
CA MET A 110 12.05 3.81 7.29
C MET A 110 12.15 5.32 7.40
N ASP A 111 13.07 5.92 6.64
CA ASP A 111 13.27 7.37 6.61
C ASP A 111 12.25 8.07 5.70
N ILE A 112 11.95 7.46 4.54
CA ILE A 112 11.05 7.99 3.52
C ILE A 112 10.11 6.88 3.06
N ALA A 113 8.83 7.19 2.86
CA ALA A 113 7.89 6.27 2.24
C ALA A 113 8.21 6.09 0.75
N GLY A 114 8.31 4.86 0.30
CA GLY A 114 8.42 4.49 -1.11
C GLY A 114 7.24 3.61 -1.51
N CYS A 115 6.87 3.63 -2.77
CA CYS A 115 5.74 2.84 -3.25
C CYS A 115 5.86 2.52 -4.74
N ASP A 116 5.09 1.53 -5.17
CA ASP A 116 4.95 1.09 -6.54
C ASP A 116 3.54 1.43 -7.02
N ILE A 117 3.42 2.36 -7.97
CA ILE A 117 2.13 2.75 -8.52
C ILE A 117 2.11 2.43 -10.01
N TYR A 118 1.35 1.40 -10.36
CA TYR A 118 1.12 0.99 -11.74
C TYR A 118 -0.24 1.50 -12.25
N HIS A 119 -0.32 1.78 -13.53
CA HIS A 119 -1.44 2.44 -14.17
C HIS A 119 -2.32 1.48 -14.96
N PRO A 120 -3.59 1.79 -15.19
CA PRO A 120 -4.44 1.04 -16.11
C PRO A 120 -3.95 1.15 -17.57
N SER A 121 -4.49 0.33 -18.45
CA SER A 121 -4.21 0.43 -19.88
C SER A 121 -4.67 1.75 -20.47
N GLN A 122 -4.14 2.10 -21.65
CA GLN A 122 -4.42 3.36 -22.35
C GLN A 122 -5.92 3.74 -22.42
N SER A 123 -6.78 2.78 -22.70
CA SER A 123 -8.23 3.01 -22.81
C SER A 123 -8.92 3.32 -21.48
N SER A 124 -8.26 3.02 -20.37
CA SER A 124 -8.82 3.15 -19.01
C SER A 124 -8.07 4.17 -18.15
N LEU A 125 -7.10 4.89 -18.73
CA LEU A 125 -6.32 5.90 -17.99
C LEU A 125 -7.22 7.00 -17.43
N SER A 126 -7.08 7.27 -16.13
CA SER A 126 -7.85 8.30 -15.44
C SER A 126 -7.03 9.17 -14.49
N GLY A 127 -5.90 8.68 -13.98
CA GLY A 127 -5.10 9.33 -12.92
C GLY A 127 -5.67 9.16 -11.51
N ARG A 128 -6.75 8.41 -11.34
CA ARG A 128 -7.34 8.13 -10.01
C ARG A 128 -6.39 7.34 -9.12
N GLU A 129 -5.70 6.38 -9.70
CA GLU A 129 -4.67 5.56 -9.06
C GLU A 129 -3.53 6.40 -8.50
N ILE A 130 -3.07 7.40 -9.25
CA ILE A 130 -2.03 8.34 -8.78
C ILE A 130 -2.51 9.09 -7.55
N THR A 131 -3.75 9.60 -7.61
CA THR A 131 -4.31 10.36 -6.49
C THR A 131 -4.52 9.47 -5.26
N ALA A 132 -5.21 8.34 -5.41
CA ALA A 132 -5.53 7.47 -4.28
C ALA A 132 -4.27 6.84 -3.67
N CYS A 133 -3.45 6.16 -4.47
CA CYS A 133 -2.25 5.48 -3.99
C CYS A 133 -1.17 6.48 -3.53
N GLY A 134 -0.99 7.59 -4.24
CA GLY A 134 -0.08 8.64 -3.81
C GLY A 134 -0.51 9.31 -2.50
N ASN A 135 -1.81 9.47 -2.26
CA ASN A 135 -2.31 9.97 -0.99
C ASN A 135 -2.12 8.96 0.15
N ILE A 136 -2.27 7.65 -0.10
CA ILE A 136 -1.89 6.60 0.86
C ILE A 136 -0.38 6.71 1.16
N ALA A 137 0.46 6.71 0.12
CA ALA A 137 1.92 6.79 0.28
C ALA A 137 2.36 8.03 1.06
N ARG A 138 1.78 9.20 0.78
CA ARG A 138 2.05 10.43 1.53
C ARG A 138 1.61 10.32 2.98
N GLY A 139 0.46 9.70 3.25
CA GLY A 139 -0.07 9.49 4.59
C GLY A 139 0.81 8.59 5.46
N ILE A 140 1.53 7.64 4.87
CA ILE A 140 2.40 6.68 5.58
C ILE A 140 3.40 7.41 6.51
N LYS A 141 4.02 8.48 6.04
CA LYS A 141 5.00 9.28 6.82
C LYS A 141 4.53 10.72 7.06
N GLY A 142 3.30 11.10 6.65
CA GLY A 142 2.83 12.48 6.69
C GLY A 142 3.69 13.46 5.89
N ASN A 143 4.34 12.99 4.82
CA ASN A 143 5.30 13.75 4.03
C ASN A 143 5.32 13.27 2.56
N ASN A 144 6.07 13.99 1.72
CA ASN A 144 6.34 13.56 0.35
C ASN A 144 6.95 12.15 0.32
N TYR A 145 6.75 11.46 -0.78
CA TYR A 145 7.08 10.04 -0.95
C TYR A 145 7.89 9.81 -2.23
N LEU A 146 8.34 8.58 -2.43
CA LEU A 146 9.06 8.14 -3.61
C LEU A 146 8.18 7.15 -4.39
N VAL A 147 8.09 7.32 -5.70
CA VAL A 147 7.60 6.27 -6.60
C VAL A 147 8.81 5.47 -7.06
N LEU A 148 8.99 4.29 -6.48
CA LEU A 148 10.14 3.42 -6.71
C LEU A 148 9.93 2.48 -7.89
N GLU A 149 8.65 2.21 -8.21
CA GLU A 149 8.27 1.51 -9.42
C GLU A 149 7.02 2.13 -10.05
N THR A 150 7.10 2.34 -11.36
CA THR A 150 5.95 2.55 -12.24
C THR A 150 6.32 2.07 -13.63
N GLU A 151 5.34 1.78 -14.49
CA GLU A 151 5.68 1.22 -15.79
C GLU A 151 6.47 2.18 -16.68
N ALA A 152 7.41 1.59 -17.45
CA ALA A 152 8.02 2.22 -18.62
C ALA A 152 7.15 1.95 -19.86
N ALA A 153 7.34 0.80 -20.49
CA ALA A 153 6.49 0.31 -21.57
C ALA A 153 5.38 -0.63 -21.09
N GLY A 154 5.48 -1.11 -19.85
CA GLY A 154 4.47 -1.90 -19.16
C GLY A 154 4.33 -3.34 -19.64
N ASN A 155 3.39 -4.04 -19.03
CA ASN A 155 3.02 -5.42 -19.36
C ASN A 155 1.77 -5.52 -20.25
N HIS A 156 1.09 -4.42 -20.49
CA HIS A 156 -0.10 -4.38 -21.35
C HIS A 156 0.21 -4.70 -22.82
N PRO A 157 -0.77 -5.16 -23.61
CA PRO A 157 -0.60 -5.42 -25.03
C PRO A 157 -0.16 -4.19 -25.83
N TRP A 158 -0.58 -3.01 -25.39
CA TRP A 158 -0.30 -1.74 -26.06
C TRP A 158 0.78 -0.95 -25.32
N LEU A 159 1.65 -0.33 -26.09
CA LEU A 159 2.61 0.62 -25.54
C LEU A 159 1.91 1.91 -25.10
N PRO A 160 2.45 2.63 -24.10
CA PRO A 160 1.99 3.97 -23.76
C PRO A 160 1.92 4.87 -24.99
N TYR A 161 0.87 5.68 -25.11
CA TYR A 161 0.77 6.65 -26.18
C TYR A 161 1.83 7.77 -26.05
N PRO A 162 2.18 8.50 -27.13
CA PRO A 162 3.14 9.60 -27.04
C PRO A 162 2.74 10.66 -26.02
N GLY A 163 3.59 10.93 -25.06
CA GLY A 163 3.34 11.88 -23.96
C GLY A 163 2.76 11.25 -22.69
N GLN A 164 2.36 9.98 -22.72
CA GLN A 164 1.75 9.32 -21.57
C GLN A 164 2.71 9.22 -20.38
N LEU A 165 3.95 8.77 -20.59
CA LEU A 165 4.93 8.67 -19.50
C LEU A 165 5.23 10.03 -18.87
N ARG A 166 5.33 11.07 -19.71
CA ARG A 166 5.54 12.43 -19.22
C ARG A 166 4.35 12.92 -18.39
N LEU A 167 3.12 12.67 -18.86
CA LEU A 167 1.90 13.01 -18.12
C LEU A 167 1.88 12.31 -16.76
N GLN A 168 2.15 11.02 -16.71
CA GLN A 168 2.19 10.23 -15.48
C GLN A 168 3.26 10.72 -14.52
N ALA A 169 4.50 10.90 -14.98
CA ALA A 169 5.61 11.39 -14.15
C ALA A 169 5.30 12.76 -13.52
N ILE A 170 4.75 13.70 -14.29
CA ILE A 170 4.39 15.02 -13.78
C ILE A 170 3.19 14.94 -12.83
N SER A 171 2.24 14.04 -13.07
CA SER A 171 1.11 13.82 -12.18
C SER A 171 1.54 13.25 -10.83
N HIS A 172 2.48 12.29 -10.80
CA HIS A 172 3.08 11.79 -9.55
C HIS A 172 3.75 12.92 -8.76
N ILE A 173 4.56 13.74 -9.43
CA ILE A 173 5.24 14.88 -8.79
C ILE A 173 4.23 15.90 -8.27
N ALA A 174 3.20 16.22 -9.05
CA ALA A 174 2.13 17.12 -8.62
C ALA A 174 1.37 16.59 -7.41
N ASN A 175 1.28 15.26 -7.27
CA ASN A 175 0.66 14.61 -6.12
C ASN A 175 1.60 14.48 -4.89
N GLY A 176 2.87 14.88 -5.00
CA GLY A 176 3.82 14.93 -3.89
C GLY A 176 4.98 13.93 -3.98
N ALA A 177 5.12 13.20 -5.09
CA ALA A 177 6.30 12.37 -5.29
C ALA A 177 7.57 13.22 -5.48
N CYS A 178 8.65 12.85 -4.80
CA CYS A 178 9.97 13.48 -4.98
C CYS A 178 10.88 12.72 -5.94
N MET A 179 10.50 11.51 -6.31
CA MET A 179 11.22 10.64 -7.23
C MET A 179 10.21 9.79 -8.01
N VAL A 180 10.53 9.49 -9.27
CA VAL A 180 9.76 8.56 -10.10
C VAL A 180 10.76 7.66 -10.81
N GLU A 181 10.73 6.38 -10.51
CA GLU A 181 11.54 5.34 -11.14
C GLU A 181 10.67 4.44 -12.02
N ASN A 182 11.20 4.07 -13.19
CA ASN A 182 10.48 3.22 -14.12
C ASN A 182 10.94 1.78 -14.00
N TRP A 183 10.02 0.87 -13.88
CA TRP A 183 10.23 -0.55 -14.06
C TRP A 183 10.07 -0.89 -15.55
N HIS A 184 11.15 -1.04 -16.37
CA HIS A 184 12.54 -0.90 -15.94
C HIS A 184 13.40 -0.39 -17.10
N TRP A 185 14.73 -0.41 -16.96
CA TRP A 185 15.63 0.17 -17.96
C TRP A 185 15.52 -0.46 -19.33
N HIS A 186 15.60 -1.79 -19.42
CA HIS A 186 15.44 -2.53 -20.67
C HIS A 186 14.47 -3.70 -20.53
N SER A 187 13.80 -4.05 -21.62
CA SER A 187 12.89 -5.19 -21.66
C SER A 187 13.59 -6.48 -21.23
N ILE A 188 12.95 -7.28 -20.39
CA ILE A 188 13.52 -8.49 -19.80
C ILE A 188 13.62 -9.59 -20.87
N HIS A 189 14.81 -10.22 -21.01
CA HIS A 189 15.04 -11.26 -21.99
C HIS A 189 14.79 -12.67 -21.46
N ASN A 190 14.84 -12.85 -20.15
CA ASN A 190 14.71 -14.14 -19.49
C ASN A 190 14.07 -13.99 -18.12
N ALA A 191 13.83 -15.09 -17.43
CA ALA A 191 13.10 -15.16 -16.17
C ALA A 191 11.57 -15.00 -16.33
N ILE A 192 10.85 -14.87 -15.21
CA ILE A 192 9.39 -14.93 -15.18
C ILE A 192 8.75 -13.71 -15.87
N GLU A 193 9.34 -12.53 -15.69
CA GLU A 193 8.78 -11.26 -16.19
C GLU A 193 9.28 -10.87 -17.59
N SER A 194 9.62 -11.83 -18.45
CA SER A 194 10.06 -11.56 -19.82
C SER A 194 9.02 -10.84 -20.69
N TYR A 195 7.78 -10.75 -20.25
CA TYR A 195 6.70 -9.96 -20.86
C TYR A 195 6.76 -8.45 -20.52
N TRP A 196 7.49 -8.05 -19.49
CA TRP A 196 7.66 -6.65 -19.13
C TRP A 196 8.57 -5.92 -20.11
N LYS A 197 8.07 -4.78 -20.58
CA LYS A 197 8.74 -3.92 -21.55
C LYS A 197 9.35 -2.72 -20.84
N GLY A 198 10.66 -2.56 -20.97
CA GLY A 198 11.41 -1.47 -20.37
C GLY A 198 11.43 -0.19 -21.20
N VAL A 199 12.21 0.78 -20.74
CA VAL A 199 12.50 2.02 -21.47
C VAL A 199 13.19 1.70 -22.80
N LEU A 200 14.13 0.75 -22.82
CA LEU A 200 14.70 0.18 -24.02
C LEU A 200 13.92 -1.08 -24.42
N SER A 201 13.72 -1.25 -25.73
CA SER A 201 13.11 -2.46 -26.31
C SER A 201 14.01 -3.68 -26.11
N HIS A 202 13.52 -4.88 -26.48
CA HIS A 202 14.30 -6.12 -26.41
C HIS A 202 15.57 -6.08 -27.27
N ASP A 203 15.63 -5.26 -28.30
CA ASP A 203 16.84 -5.02 -29.10
C ASP A 203 17.87 -4.07 -28.43
N LEU A 204 17.58 -3.61 -27.22
CA LEU A 204 18.38 -2.70 -26.40
C LEU A 204 18.68 -1.35 -27.09
N ARG A 205 17.86 -0.93 -28.05
CA ARG A 205 18.04 0.32 -28.78
C ARG A 205 17.13 1.42 -28.27
N PRO A 206 17.57 2.68 -28.33
CA PRO A 206 16.73 3.83 -28.07
C PRO A 206 15.52 3.85 -29.01
N ASN A 207 14.35 3.91 -28.41
CA ASN A 207 13.06 3.95 -29.09
C ASN A 207 12.30 5.25 -28.72
N ARG A 208 11.00 5.31 -29.05
CA ARG A 208 10.16 6.45 -28.71
C ARG A 208 10.07 6.70 -27.19
N LEU A 209 9.94 5.63 -26.38
CA LEU A 209 9.85 5.73 -24.94
C LEU A 209 11.14 6.25 -24.31
N TYR A 210 12.29 5.76 -24.78
CA TYR A 210 13.60 6.30 -24.38
C TYR A 210 13.72 7.80 -24.62
N LYS A 211 13.23 8.27 -25.78
CA LYS A 211 13.25 9.69 -26.10
C LYS A 211 12.33 10.48 -25.17
N GLU A 212 11.15 9.94 -24.84
CA GLU A 212 10.21 10.55 -23.91
C GLU A 212 10.79 10.61 -22.49
N CYS A 213 11.37 9.52 -21.99
CA CYS A 213 12.08 9.50 -20.71
C CYS A 213 13.24 10.51 -20.67
N SER A 214 13.95 10.67 -21.80
CA SER A 214 15.01 11.69 -21.90
C SER A 214 14.44 13.12 -21.76
N VAL A 215 13.27 13.40 -22.31
CA VAL A 215 12.59 14.68 -22.12
C VAL A 215 12.24 14.89 -20.65
N ILE A 216 11.62 13.90 -20.00
CA ILE A 216 11.27 13.92 -18.58
C ILE A 216 12.51 14.20 -17.73
N GLY A 217 13.58 13.43 -17.93
CA GLY A 217 14.83 13.59 -17.18
C GLY A 217 15.47 14.97 -17.34
N ASN A 218 15.45 15.54 -18.56
CA ASN A 218 15.96 16.90 -18.80
C ASN A 218 15.08 17.98 -18.15
N GLU A 219 13.76 17.81 -18.17
CA GLU A 219 12.85 18.73 -17.48
C GLU A 219 13.05 18.68 -15.96
N LEU A 220 13.16 17.49 -15.37
CA LEU A 220 13.43 17.34 -13.94
C LEU A 220 14.82 17.85 -13.55
N LYS A 221 15.84 17.65 -14.39
CA LYS A 221 17.14 18.24 -14.16
C LYS A 221 17.09 19.77 -14.15
N LYS A 222 16.26 20.37 -14.99
CA LYS A 222 16.11 21.82 -15.11
C LYS A 222 15.25 22.42 -13.99
N TYR A 223 14.15 21.77 -13.64
CA TYR A 223 13.12 22.34 -12.77
C TYR A 223 12.98 21.63 -11.42
N GLY A 224 13.57 20.45 -11.24
CA GLY A 224 13.39 19.62 -10.05
C GLY A 224 13.69 20.33 -8.73
N HIS A 225 14.71 21.22 -8.71
CA HIS A 225 15.04 22.02 -7.54
C HIS A 225 13.90 22.95 -7.06
N ARG A 226 12.90 23.21 -7.93
CA ARG A 226 11.70 24.01 -7.60
C ARG A 226 10.53 23.14 -7.22
N LEU A 227 10.59 21.83 -7.50
CA LEU A 227 9.50 20.89 -7.30
C LEU A 227 9.71 20.02 -6.07
N VAL A 228 10.99 19.79 -5.70
CA VAL A 228 11.32 19.00 -4.52
C VAL A 228 10.90 19.71 -3.24
N ASN A 229 10.38 18.94 -2.27
CA ASN A 229 9.92 19.43 -0.96
C ASN A 229 8.74 20.42 -1.00
N LEU A 230 8.02 20.52 -2.10
CA LEU A 230 6.73 21.20 -2.11
C LEU A 230 5.75 20.39 -1.23
N LYS A 231 5.09 21.10 -0.31
CA LYS A 231 4.14 20.46 0.61
C LYS A 231 2.72 20.72 0.16
N LYS A 232 1.90 19.68 0.25
CA LYS A 232 0.43 19.82 0.15
C LYS A 232 -0.14 20.08 1.55
N THR A 233 -1.15 20.91 1.60
CA THR A 233 -1.95 21.14 2.80
C THR A 233 -3.41 20.89 2.43
N ASN A 234 -3.96 19.79 2.93
CA ASN A 234 -5.31 19.36 2.61
C ASN A 234 -6.24 19.62 3.81
N ARG A 235 -7.49 19.97 3.49
CA ARG A 235 -8.54 20.19 4.49
C ARG A 235 -9.35 18.92 4.77
N PHE A 236 -9.23 17.93 3.89
CA PHE A 236 -9.93 16.66 3.95
C PHE A 236 -8.96 15.52 4.22
N ALA A 237 -9.38 14.58 5.05
CA ALA A 237 -8.72 13.30 5.23
C ALA A 237 -9.71 12.15 5.02
N VAL A 238 -9.21 11.06 4.48
CA VAL A 238 -9.91 9.77 4.36
C VAL A 238 -9.22 8.80 5.31
N ILE A 239 -9.97 8.16 6.18
CA ILE A 239 -9.44 7.13 7.08
C ILE A 239 -9.18 5.86 6.30
N ALA A 240 -7.99 5.29 6.52
CA ALA A 240 -7.57 3.99 6.00
C ALA A 240 -7.17 3.08 7.18
N ASP A 241 -7.86 1.95 7.33
CA ASP A 241 -7.67 1.07 8.47
C ASP A 241 -7.64 -0.41 8.09
N ASN A 242 -6.52 -1.08 8.43
CA ASN A 242 -6.34 -2.50 8.13
C ASN A 242 -7.22 -3.43 8.98
N ALA A 243 -7.62 -3.03 10.19
CA ALA A 243 -8.51 -3.83 11.02
C ALA A 243 -9.91 -3.86 10.42
N SER A 244 -10.42 -2.69 10.01
CA SER A 244 -11.69 -2.57 9.30
C SER A 244 -11.68 -3.25 7.94
N LEU A 245 -10.56 -3.18 7.20
CA LEU A 245 -10.36 -3.90 5.95
C LEU A 245 -10.51 -5.41 6.17
N THR A 246 -9.81 -5.95 7.18
CA THR A 246 -9.89 -7.37 7.52
C THR A 246 -11.29 -7.74 7.97
N GLY A 247 -11.88 -6.98 8.90
CA GLY A 247 -13.22 -7.23 9.41
C GLY A 247 -14.29 -7.27 8.33
N LEU A 248 -14.29 -6.30 7.42
CA LEU A 248 -15.27 -6.24 6.34
C LEU A 248 -15.03 -7.31 5.27
N ASN A 249 -13.78 -7.72 5.06
CA ASN A 249 -13.47 -8.81 4.12
C ASN A 249 -13.87 -10.18 4.68
N GLU A 250 -13.81 -10.38 6.01
CA GLU A 250 -14.30 -11.60 6.67
C GLU A 250 -15.83 -11.63 6.80
N PHE A 251 -16.41 -10.52 7.27
CA PHE A 251 -17.84 -10.38 7.52
C PHE A 251 -18.47 -9.48 6.44
N LYS A 252 -18.51 -9.98 5.21
CA LYS A 252 -18.98 -9.23 4.04
C LYS A 252 -20.42 -8.73 4.21
N LEU A 253 -20.72 -7.55 3.69
CA LEU A 253 -22.07 -6.97 3.71
C LEU A 253 -23.08 -7.78 2.88
N ASN A 254 -22.59 -8.42 1.83
CA ASN A 254 -23.34 -9.36 1.00
C ASN A 254 -22.39 -10.41 0.39
N ASN A 255 -22.92 -11.39 -0.32
CA ASN A 255 -22.12 -12.44 -0.96
C ASN A 255 -21.52 -12.03 -2.32
N GLU A 256 -21.64 -10.76 -2.72
CA GLU A 256 -21.07 -10.28 -3.97
C GLU A 256 -19.57 -9.97 -3.80
N SER A 257 -18.78 -10.29 -4.80
CA SER A 257 -17.32 -10.09 -4.79
C SER A 257 -16.91 -8.63 -4.60
N ASP A 258 -17.80 -7.70 -4.95
CA ASP A 258 -17.51 -6.26 -4.96
C ASP A 258 -17.89 -5.53 -3.66
N SER A 259 -18.30 -6.26 -2.62
CA SER A 259 -18.71 -5.70 -1.32
C SER A 259 -17.58 -5.77 -0.29
N ASN A 260 -16.38 -5.43 -0.68
CA ASN A 260 -15.22 -5.41 0.21
C ASN A 260 -14.81 -3.97 0.59
N TYR A 261 -13.90 -3.87 1.53
CA TYR A 261 -13.40 -2.59 2.03
C TYR A 261 -12.84 -1.69 0.92
N ASN A 262 -12.00 -2.26 0.06
CA ASN A 262 -11.34 -1.48 -1.00
C ASN A 262 -12.33 -0.95 -2.05
N THR A 263 -13.44 -1.65 -2.29
CA THR A 263 -14.50 -1.14 -3.16
C THR A 263 -15.14 0.13 -2.57
N VAL A 264 -15.49 0.11 -1.28
CA VAL A 264 -16.06 1.29 -0.60
C VAL A 264 -15.04 2.42 -0.54
N PHE A 265 -13.78 2.11 -0.24
CA PHE A 265 -12.69 3.07 -0.23
C PHE A 265 -12.52 3.75 -1.60
N ARG A 266 -12.50 2.97 -2.69
CA ARG A 266 -12.40 3.49 -4.07
C ARG A 266 -13.56 4.39 -4.44
N TRP A 267 -14.80 4.03 -4.10
CA TRP A 267 -15.96 4.88 -4.37
C TRP A 267 -15.82 6.27 -3.77
N LEU A 268 -15.33 6.35 -2.53
CA LEU A 268 -15.12 7.63 -1.88
C LEU A 268 -13.97 8.42 -2.52
N CYS A 269 -12.83 7.76 -2.77
CA CYS A 269 -11.68 8.37 -3.44
C CYS A 269 -12.05 8.88 -4.84
N ASP A 270 -12.83 8.11 -5.60
CA ASP A 270 -13.34 8.50 -6.92
C ASP A 270 -14.26 9.71 -6.87
N ALA A 271 -15.16 9.75 -5.89
CA ALA A 271 -16.04 10.90 -5.70
C ALA A 271 -15.25 12.18 -5.42
N LEU A 272 -14.28 12.12 -4.52
CA LEU A 272 -13.41 13.25 -4.20
C LEU A 272 -12.59 13.70 -5.42
N TYR A 273 -12.02 12.74 -6.16
CA TYR A 273 -11.26 13.01 -7.38
C TYR A 273 -12.13 13.73 -8.44
N LEU A 274 -13.34 13.22 -8.71
CA LEU A 274 -14.26 13.82 -9.67
C LEU A 274 -14.76 15.20 -9.25
N MET A 275 -14.83 15.48 -7.96
CA MET A 275 -15.18 16.78 -7.40
C MET A 275 -13.99 17.75 -7.31
N ASN A 276 -12.78 17.34 -7.71
CA ASN A 276 -11.53 18.09 -7.53
C ASN A 276 -11.27 18.48 -6.07
N ILE A 277 -11.60 17.60 -5.13
CA ILE A 277 -11.31 17.78 -3.71
C ILE A 277 -10.01 17.06 -3.37
N GLU A 278 -9.00 17.83 -2.97
CA GLU A 278 -7.73 17.30 -2.47
C GLU A 278 -7.90 16.73 -1.06
N TYR A 279 -7.30 15.58 -0.78
CA TYR A 279 -7.40 14.88 0.50
C TYR A 279 -6.11 14.15 0.85
N ASP A 280 -5.92 13.86 2.12
CA ASP A 280 -4.92 12.91 2.61
C ASP A 280 -5.58 11.59 2.96
N VAL A 281 -4.82 10.51 2.91
CA VAL A 281 -5.25 9.21 3.44
C VAL A 281 -4.43 8.94 4.70
N ILE A 282 -5.09 8.80 5.83
CA ILE A 282 -4.44 8.69 7.14
C ILE A 282 -4.93 7.44 7.89
N PRO A 283 -4.11 6.89 8.81
CA PRO A 283 -4.58 5.82 9.68
C PRO A 283 -5.68 6.32 10.63
N ALA A 284 -6.41 5.40 11.25
CA ALA A 284 -7.42 5.70 12.28
C ALA A 284 -6.73 6.08 13.60
N ASP A 285 -5.96 7.17 13.59
CA ASP A 285 -5.25 7.72 14.74
C ASP A 285 -5.86 9.07 15.13
N PRO A 286 -6.56 9.17 16.29
CA PRO A 286 -7.16 10.41 16.76
C PRO A 286 -6.19 11.59 16.89
N ALA A 287 -4.89 11.32 17.11
CA ALA A 287 -3.87 12.37 17.21
C ALA A 287 -3.72 13.18 15.90
N LEU A 288 -4.08 12.60 14.76
CA LEU A 288 -4.01 13.24 13.45
C LEU A 288 -5.27 14.07 13.12
N PHE A 289 -6.39 13.80 13.76
CA PHE A 289 -7.71 14.33 13.37
C PHE A 289 -7.81 15.85 13.47
N ALA A 290 -7.16 16.44 14.48
CA ALA A 290 -7.16 17.88 14.68
C ALA A 290 -6.49 18.68 13.54
N SER A 291 -5.74 18.01 12.68
CA SER A 291 -5.06 18.63 11.53
C SER A 291 -5.97 18.85 10.32
N TYR A 292 -7.21 18.33 10.35
CA TYR A 292 -8.13 18.36 9.23
C TYR A 292 -9.46 18.99 9.62
N GLU A 293 -10.09 19.70 8.67
CA GLU A 293 -11.42 20.27 8.85
C GLU A 293 -12.53 19.22 8.62
N ASN A 294 -12.25 18.24 7.76
CA ASN A 294 -13.21 17.20 7.40
C ASN A 294 -12.51 15.84 7.38
N ILE A 295 -13.08 14.89 8.10
CA ILE A 295 -12.63 13.52 8.13
C ILE A 295 -13.72 12.63 7.53
N LEU A 296 -13.37 11.88 6.52
CA LEU A 296 -14.24 10.96 5.80
C LEU A 296 -13.89 9.53 6.19
N VAL A 297 -14.90 8.80 6.61
CA VAL A 297 -14.74 7.42 7.11
C VAL A 297 -15.47 6.49 6.16
N PRO A 298 -14.78 5.83 5.22
CA PRO A 298 -15.45 4.98 4.22
C PRO A 298 -16.12 3.76 4.86
N ALA A 299 -15.40 3.08 5.74
CA ALA A 299 -15.89 1.91 6.47
C ALA A 299 -15.05 1.71 7.73
N LEU A 300 -15.45 2.28 8.85
CA LEU A 300 -14.86 1.96 10.16
C LEU A 300 -15.63 0.75 10.72
N TYR A 301 -15.29 -0.43 10.20
CA TYR A 301 -15.99 -1.68 10.50
C TYR A 301 -15.51 -2.32 11.81
N SER A 302 -14.29 -2.03 12.21
CA SER A 302 -13.68 -2.44 13.48
C SER A 302 -12.94 -1.25 14.06
N ALA A 303 -13.16 -0.97 15.33
CA ALA A 303 -12.50 0.10 16.07
C ALA A 303 -12.29 -0.30 17.52
N THR A 304 -11.27 0.27 18.15
CA THR A 304 -11.12 0.25 19.62
C THR A 304 -11.87 1.43 20.24
N ASP A 305 -12.17 1.30 21.53
CA ASP A 305 -12.79 2.37 22.34
C ASP A 305 -11.94 3.65 22.39
#